data_7cf33e7bfda5f85512c49956ea841be1
#
_entry.id   7cf33e7bfda5f85512c49956ea841be1
#
_cell.length_a   1.000
_cell.length_b   1.000
_cell.length_c   1.000
_cell.angle_alpha   90.00
_cell.angle_beta   90.00
_cell.angle_gamma   90.00
#
_symmetry.space_group_name_H-M   'P 1'
#
loop_
_entity.id
_entity.type
_entity.pdbx_description
1 polymer ?
#
loop_
_entity_poly.entity_id
_entity_poly.type
_entity_poly.pdbx_seq_one_letter_code
_entity_poly.pdbx_strand_id
1 'polypeptide(L)'
;MRHHGRPRDGRGRGALPALALAAAVGLVHAAFSLYWALGGSWLLETLGVRVVQTFADMRWVLLPVAAVKGGFALLPLWWHTRSWPLARLSRGVSWVGAAILILWGGSNTVVAHLVLGGVITPDGGVDRPGMLGHAWLWDPLFLLWGGTGGRPGARAQRG
;
A
#
# COMPACT_ATOMS: atom_id res chain seq x y z
N MET A 1 -7.47 5.96 -52.03
CA MET A 1 -7.89 5.46 -50.70
C MET A 1 -6.69 5.49 -49.76
N ARG A 2 -6.65 6.44 -48.82
CA ARG A 2 -5.55 6.56 -47.85
C ARG A 2 -6.00 5.88 -46.56
N HIS A 3 -5.42 4.70 -46.24
CA HIS A 3 -5.58 4.07 -44.94
C HIS A 3 -4.91 4.94 -43.89
N HIS A 4 -5.69 5.69 -43.13
CA HIS A 4 -5.22 6.33 -41.90
C HIS A 4 -5.03 5.23 -40.85
N GLY A 5 -3.80 4.81 -40.67
CA GLY A 5 -3.41 3.96 -39.54
C GLY A 5 -3.72 4.71 -38.24
N ARG A 6 -4.72 4.25 -37.49
CA ARG A 6 -4.99 4.74 -36.12
C ARG A 6 -3.76 4.53 -35.26
N PRO A 7 -3.27 5.55 -34.54
CA PRO A 7 -2.19 5.35 -33.56
C PRO A 7 -2.65 4.32 -32.52
N ARG A 8 -1.93 3.22 -32.42
CA ARG A 8 -2.12 2.23 -31.35
C ARG A 8 -1.80 2.92 -30.02
N ASP A 9 -2.85 3.24 -29.29
CA ASP A 9 -2.75 3.89 -27.99
C ASP A 9 -1.83 3.15 -27.03
N GLY A 10 -0.64 3.70 -26.78
CA GLY A 10 0.33 3.21 -25.81
C GLY A 10 -0.12 3.30 -24.33
N ARG A 11 -1.26 3.95 -24.07
CA ARG A 11 -1.79 4.22 -22.71
C ARG A 11 -2.31 2.99 -21.97
N GLY A 12 -2.62 1.88 -22.66
CA GLY A 12 -3.05 0.64 -22.03
C GLY A 12 -1.89 -0.23 -21.51
N ARG A 13 -0.67 0.02 -22.03
CA ARG A 13 0.52 -0.81 -21.68
C ARG A 13 1.10 -0.50 -20.29
N GLY A 14 0.84 0.70 -19.73
CA GLY A 14 1.38 1.08 -18.41
C GLY A 14 0.52 0.70 -17.21
N ALA A 15 -0.76 0.34 -17.41
CA ALA A 15 -1.67 0.06 -16.29
C ALA A 15 -1.37 -1.28 -15.62
N LEU A 16 -1.14 -2.34 -16.38
CA LEU A 16 -0.87 -3.67 -15.84
C LEU A 16 0.42 -3.74 -15.01
N PRO A 17 1.57 -3.23 -15.47
CA PRO A 17 2.78 -3.19 -14.65
C PRO A 17 2.62 -2.40 -13.35
N ALA A 18 1.91 -1.27 -13.38
CA ALA A 18 1.67 -0.47 -12.18
C ALA A 18 0.79 -1.22 -11.17
N LEU A 19 -0.29 -1.87 -11.63
CA LEU A 19 -1.14 -2.70 -10.77
C LEU A 19 -0.41 -3.93 -10.24
N ALA A 20 0.46 -4.56 -11.04
CA ALA A 20 1.28 -5.68 -10.62
C ALA A 20 2.29 -5.24 -9.53
N LEU A 21 2.92 -4.08 -9.69
CA LEU A 21 3.80 -3.50 -8.67
C LEU A 21 3.02 -3.18 -7.39
N ALA A 22 1.84 -2.56 -7.49
CA ALA A 22 0.98 -2.30 -6.35
C ALA A 22 0.61 -3.60 -5.61
N ALA A 23 0.24 -4.64 -6.36
CA ALA A 23 -0.07 -5.95 -5.79
C ALA A 23 1.15 -6.56 -5.09
N ALA A 24 2.33 -6.53 -5.70
CA ALA A 24 3.56 -7.06 -5.11
C ALA A 24 3.90 -6.35 -3.79
N VAL A 25 3.87 -5.02 -3.78
CA VAL A 25 4.14 -4.21 -2.57
C VAL A 25 3.11 -4.48 -1.46
N GLY A 26 1.82 -4.52 -1.81
CA GLY A 26 0.76 -4.83 -0.85
C GLY A 26 0.86 -6.26 -0.30
N LEU A 27 1.28 -7.23 -1.12
CA LEU A 27 1.53 -8.61 -0.68
C LEU A 27 2.72 -8.70 0.28
N VAL A 28 3.77 -7.88 0.11
CA VAL A 28 4.86 -7.79 1.09
C VAL A 28 4.32 -7.38 2.45
N HIS A 29 3.49 -6.33 2.51
CA HIS A 29 2.83 -5.93 3.77
C HIS A 29 1.94 -7.02 4.36
N ALA A 30 1.17 -7.73 3.54
CA ALA A 30 0.32 -8.82 3.98
C ALA A 30 1.15 -10.00 4.52
N ALA A 31 2.24 -10.35 3.83
CA ALA A 31 3.15 -11.43 4.22
C ALA A 31 3.81 -11.15 5.59
N PHE A 32 4.29 -9.94 5.83
CA PHE A 32 4.83 -9.56 7.13
C PHE A 32 3.76 -9.60 8.23
N SER A 33 2.56 -9.11 7.97
CA SER A 33 1.46 -9.20 8.93
C SER A 33 1.13 -10.66 9.27
N LEU A 34 1.11 -11.55 8.29
CA LEU A 34 0.91 -12.98 8.49
C LEU A 34 2.09 -13.62 9.25
N TYR A 35 3.32 -13.30 8.87
CA TYR A 35 4.54 -13.80 9.53
C TYR A 35 4.55 -13.46 11.03
N TRP A 36 4.21 -12.22 11.40
CA TRP A 36 4.13 -11.82 12.81
C TRP A 36 2.95 -12.45 13.54
N ALA A 37 1.81 -12.64 12.86
CA ALA A 37 0.67 -13.37 13.41
C ALA A 37 1.02 -14.81 13.80
N LEU A 38 1.89 -15.45 13.02
CA LEU A 38 2.37 -16.83 13.25
C LEU A 38 3.54 -16.91 14.24
N GLY A 39 3.90 -15.81 14.89
CA GLY A 39 4.94 -15.78 15.93
C GLY A 39 6.32 -15.34 15.44
N GLY A 40 6.48 -14.97 14.18
CA GLY A 40 7.71 -14.41 13.66
C GLY A 40 8.09 -13.10 14.37
N SER A 41 9.38 -12.81 14.47
CA SER A 41 9.89 -11.63 15.19
C SER A 41 10.80 -10.72 14.34
N TRP A 42 11.22 -11.18 13.17
CA TRP A 42 12.10 -10.37 12.33
C TRP A 42 11.43 -9.05 11.93
N LEU A 43 12.13 -7.95 12.09
CA LEU A 43 11.64 -6.58 11.86
C LEU A 43 10.43 -6.18 12.74
N LEU A 44 10.02 -6.97 13.72
CA LEU A 44 8.86 -6.65 14.54
C LEU A 44 9.06 -5.34 15.33
N GLU A 45 10.26 -5.08 15.82
CA GLU A 45 10.64 -3.86 16.54
C GLU A 45 10.45 -2.58 15.70
N THR A 46 10.54 -2.71 14.37
CA THR A 46 10.37 -1.58 13.44
C THR A 46 8.90 -1.14 13.28
N LEU A 47 7.95 -1.85 13.88
CA LEU A 47 6.56 -1.39 14.02
C LEU A 47 6.37 -0.37 15.14
N GLY A 48 7.37 -0.24 16.01
CA GLY A 48 7.34 0.60 17.20
C GLY A 48 7.00 -0.16 18.49
N VAL A 49 7.73 0.16 19.55
CA VAL A 49 7.64 -0.51 20.83
C VAL A 49 6.23 -0.56 21.41
N ARG A 50 5.47 0.52 21.30
CA ARG A 50 4.09 0.58 21.79
C ARG A 50 3.18 -0.41 21.07
N VAL A 51 3.29 -0.49 19.73
CA VAL A 51 2.50 -1.43 18.93
C VAL A 51 2.85 -2.87 19.33
N VAL A 52 4.14 -3.18 19.40
CA VAL A 52 4.63 -4.53 19.78
C VAL A 52 4.13 -4.93 21.16
N GLN A 53 4.22 -4.05 22.15
CA GLN A 53 3.76 -4.32 23.53
C GLN A 53 2.25 -4.46 23.61
N THR A 54 1.49 -3.57 22.94
CA THR A 54 0.01 -3.60 22.97
C THR A 54 -0.54 -4.90 22.37
N PHE A 55 0.10 -5.42 21.32
CA PHE A 55 -0.37 -6.62 20.61
C PHE A 55 0.42 -7.89 20.94
N ALA A 56 1.28 -7.86 21.97
CA ALA A 56 2.12 -9.02 22.35
C ALA A 56 1.32 -10.30 22.55
N ASP A 57 0.20 -10.21 23.28
CA ASP A 57 -0.70 -11.33 23.59
C ASP A 57 -1.84 -11.53 22.58
N MET A 58 -1.97 -10.62 21.61
CA MET A 58 -3.06 -10.62 20.64
C MET A 58 -2.56 -10.67 19.18
N ARG A 59 -1.44 -11.35 18.93
CA ARG A 59 -0.85 -11.43 17.57
C ARG A 59 -1.82 -11.98 16.52
N TRP A 60 -2.78 -12.79 16.92
CA TRP A 60 -3.83 -13.32 16.07
C TRP A 60 -4.64 -12.20 15.34
N VAL A 61 -4.72 -11.00 15.92
CA VAL A 61 -5.37 -9.83 15.28
C VAL A 61 -4.70 -9.47 13.95
N LEU A 62 -3.43 -9.81 13.76
CA LEU A 62 -2.72 -9.60 12.50
C LEU A 62 -3.18 -10.54 11.39
N LEU A 63 -3.89 -11.65 11.68
CA LEU A 63 -4.46 -12.53 10.65
C LEU A 63 -5.52 -11.80 9.80
N PRO A 64 -6.59 -11.22 10.37
CA PRO A 64 -7.53 -10.44 9.57
C PRO A 64 -6.86 -9.23 8.90
N VAL A 65 -5.86 -8.60 9.54
CA VAL A 65 -5.09 -7.50 8.92
C VAL A 65 -4.34 -7.99 7.67
N ALA A 66 -3.70 -9.16 7.74
CA ALA A 66 -3.02 -9.76 6.59
C ALA A 66 -4.01 -10.09 5.46
N ALA A 67 -5.18 -10.65 5.80
CA ALA A 67 -6.23 -10.99 4.83
C ALA A 67 -6.77 -9.72 4.13
N VAL A 68 -7.05 -8.67 4.89
CA VAL A 68 -7.50 -7.38 4.35
C VAL A 68 -6.43 -6.77 3.44
N LYS A 69 -5.17 -6.70 3.88
CA LYS A 69 -4.05 -6.19 3.07
C LYS A 69 -3.89 -7.00 1.78
N GLY A 70 -3.88 -8.33 1.86
CA GLY A 70 -3.78 -9.22 0.71
C GLY A 70 -4.95 -9.04 -0.28
N GLY A 71 -6.17 -8.94 0.24
CA GLY A 71 -7.35 -8.65 -0.56
C GLY A 71 -7.23 -7.31 -1.29
N PHE A 72 -6.92 -6.23 -0.58
CA PHE A 72 -6.73 -4.90 -1.19
C PHE A 72 -5.56 -4.85 -2.18
N ALA A 73 -4.51 -5.65 -1.97
CA ALA A 73 -3.40 -5.76 -2.90
C ALA A 73 -3.81 -6.42 -4.23
N LEU A 74 -4.61 -7.48 -4.17
CA LEU A 74 -4.95 -8.29 -5.33
C LEU A 74 -6.20 -7.82 -6.07
N LEU A 75 -7.18 -7.20 -5.37
CA LEU A 75 -8.46 -6.80 -5.94
C LEU A 75 -8.34 -5.89 -7.17
N PRO A 76 -7.53 -4.81 -7.19
CA PRO A 76 -7.42 -3.95 -8.37
C PRO A 76 -6.86 -4.70 -9.59
N LEU A 77 -5.90 -5.60 -9.38
CA LEU A 77 -5.32 -6.44 -10.42
C LEU A 77 -6.37 -7.43 -10.95
N TRP A 78 -7.12 -8.09 -10.07
CA TRP A 78 -8.21 -8.99 -10.41
C TRP A 78 -9.35 -8.27 -11.15
N TRP A 79 -9.75 -7.07 -10.71
CA TRP A 79 -10.73 -6.26 -11.41
C TRP A 79 -10.25 -5.87 -12.81
N HIS A 80 -8.98 -5.56 -12.96
CA HIS A 80 -8.39 -5.25 -14.27
C HIS A 80 -8.52 -6.44 -15.23
N THR A 81 -8.25 -7.67 -14.78
CA THR A 81 -8.42 -8.89 -15.61
C THR A 81 -9.87 -9.22 -15.93
N ARG A 82 -10.82 -8.73 -15.12
CA ARG A 82 -12.27 -8.90 -15.29
C ARG A 82 -12.94 -7.68 -15.96
N SER A 83 -12.17 -6.82 -16.64
CA SER A 83 -12.67 -5.63 -17.29
C SER A 83 -13.44 -4.67 -16.38
N TRP A 84 -13.03 -4.59 -15.10
CA TRP A 84 -13.58 -3.71 -14.08
C TRP A 84 -15.09 -3.89 -13.87
N PRO A 85 -15.54 -5.00 -13.28
CA PRO A 85 -16.95 -5.20 -12.96
C PRO A 85 -17.43 -4.05 -12.07
N LEU A 86 -18.64 -3.55 -12.32
CA LEU A 86 -19.17 -2.35 -11.65
C LEU A 86 -18.17 -1.17 -11.70
N ALA A 87 -17.69 -0.81 -12.89
CA ALA A 87 -16.52 0.04 -13.13
C ALA A 87 -16.46 1.33 -12.28
N ARG A 88 -17.60 1.97 -11.97
CA ARG A 88 -17.63 3.17 -11.10
C ARG A 88 -17.26 2.83 -9.67
N LEU A 89 -17.84 1.76 -9.12
CA LEU A 89 -17.63 1.33 -7.74
C LEU A 89 -16.19 0.80 -7.55
N SER A 90 -15.76 -0.15 -8.38
CA SER A 90 -14.42 -0.76 -8.26
C SER A 90 -13.30 0.27 -8.42
N ARG A 91 -13.46 1.24 -9.34
CA ARG A 91 -12.51 2.35 -9.46
C ARG A 91 -12.56 3.28 -8.26
N GLY A 92 -13.77 3.63 -7.79
CA GLY A 92 -13.95 4.45 -6.60
C GLY A 92 -13.25 3.84 -5.39
N VAL A 93 -13.46 2.56 -5.12
CA VAL A 93 -12.80 1.83 -4.03
C VAL A 93 -11.28 1.84 -4.19
N SER A 94 -10.77 1.61 -5.41
CA SER A 94 -9.32 1.66 -5.68
C SER A 94 -8.73 3.06 -5.43
N TRP A 95 -9.42 4.12 -5.86
CA TRP A 95 -8.98 5.50 -5.64
C TRP A 95 -9.01 5.89 -4.16
N VAL A 96 -10.08 5.55 -3.44
CA VAL A 96 -10.18 5.81 -1.99
C VAL A 96 -9.10 5.05 -1.24
N GLY A 97 -8.90 3.76 -1.55
CA GLY A 97 -7.83 2.97 -0.96
C GLY A 97 -6.44 3.57 -1.23
N ALA A 98 -6.16 3.98 -2.47
CA ALA A 98 -4.91 4.63 -2.84
C ALA A 98 -4.70 5.95 -2.07
N ALA A 99 -5.74 6.79 -1.96
CA ALA A 99 -5.67 8.05 -1.21
C ALA A 99 -5.37 7.80 0.28
N ILE A 100 -6.04 6.82 0.90
CA ILE A 100 -5.78 6.44 2.30
C ILE A 100 -4.33 6.00 2.49
N LEU A 101 -3.81 5.13 1.62
CA LEU A 101 -2.43 4.63 1.70
C LEU A 101 -1.41 5.76 1.53
N ILE A 102 -1.66 6.69 0.59
CA ILE A 102 -0.78 7.85 0.36
C ILE A 102 -0.80 8.80 1.55
N LEU A 103 -1.97 9.15 2.06
CA LEU A 103 -2.10 10.05 3.20
C LEU A 103 -1.49 9.44 4.46
N TRP A 104 -1.80 8.19 4.74
CA TRP A 104 -1.26 7.47 5.91
C TRP A 104 0.25 7.32 5.80
N GLY A 105 0.75 6.71 4.73
CA GLY A 105 2.17 6.48 4.52
C GLY A 105 2.96 7.79 4.42
N GLY A 106 2.40 8.81 3.76
CA GLY A 106 3.02 10.13 3.64
C GLY A 106 3.18 10.84 4.97
N SER A 107 2.10 10.92 5.74
CA SER A 107 2.11 11.57 7.06
C SER A 107 3.10 10.89 8.01
N ASN A 108 3.05 9.58 8.11
CA ASN A 108 3.94 8.83 9.00
C ASN A 108 5.41 8.93 8.56
N THR A 109 5.69 8.82 7.26
CA THR A 109 7.05 9.02 6.73
C THR A 109 7.59 10.39 7.11
N VAL A 110 6.82 11.46 6.92
CA VAL A 110 7.23 12.83 7.27
C VAL A 110 7.47 12.96 8.77
N VAL A 111 6.51 12.52 9.59
CA VAL A 111 6.66 12.58 11.06
C VAL A 111 7.87 11.80 11.53
N ALA A 112 8.09 10.59 11.02
CA ALA A 112 9.25 9.79 11.40
C ALA A 112 10.58 10.48 11.06
N HIS A 113 10.69 11.14 9.91
CA HIS A 113 11.88 11.93 9.55
C HIS A 113 12.07 13.16 10.46
N LEU A 114 10.96 13.86 10.82
CA LEU A 114 11.04 15.01 11.72
C LEU A 114 11.49 14.60 13.14
N VAL A 115 11.04 13.43 13.62
CA VAL A 115 11.48 12.88 14.90
C VAL A 115 12.94 12.43 14.85
N LEU A 116 13.34 11.70 13.80
CA LEU A 116 14.73 11.26 13.63
C LEU A 116 15.69 12.44 13.45
N GLY A 117 15.24 13.52 12.83
CA GLY A 117 16.00 14.77 12.65
C GLY A 117 16.00 15.70 13.88
N GLY A 118 15.32 15.32 14.97
CA GLY A 118 15.26 16.11 16.21
C GLY A 118 14.37 17.35 16.13
N VAL A 119 13.57 17.51 15.07
CA VAL A 119 12.62 18.63 14.93
C VAL A 119 11.41 18.43 15.85
N ILE A 120 11.01 17.17 16.04
CA ILE A 120 9.96 16.76 16.98
C ILE A 120 10.61 15.87 18.03
N THR A 121 10.43 16.22 19.31
CA THR A 121 10.91 15.43 20.44
C THR A 121 9.69 14.90 21.21
N PRO A 122 9.38 13.59 21.14
CA PRO A 122 8.28 13.00 21.90
C PRO A 122 8.58 12.96 23.39
N ASP A 123 7.58 13.26 24.24
CA ASP A 123 7.72 13.27 25.72
C ASP A 123 8.18 11.94 26.30
N GLY A 124 7.90 10.81 25.64
CA GLY A 124 8.29 9.46 26.08
C GLY A 124 9.65 8.98 25.54
N GLY A 125 10.43 9.88 24.92
CA GLY A 125 11.67 9.51 24.21
C GLY A 125 11.43 8.99 22.79
N VAL A 126 12.53 8.79 22.05
CA VAL A 126 12.49 8.36 20.66
C VAL A 126 12.63 6.85 20.57
N ASP A 127 11.59 6.18 20.08
CA ASP A 127 11.65 4.79 19.65
C ASP A 127 12.36 4.70 18.29
N ARG A 128 13.68 4.67 18.32
CA ARG A 128 14.50 4.73 17.10
C ARG A 128 14.23 3.59 16.11
N PRO A 129 14.12 2.30 16.51
CA PRO A 129 13.76 1.22 15.60
C PRO A 129 12.42 1.44 14.92
N GLY A 130 11.38 1.82 15.66
CA GLY A 130 10.07 2.14 15.12
C GLY A 130 10.12 3.30 14.13
N MET A 131 10.80 4.41 14.49
CA MET A 131 10.95 5.56 13.60
C MET A 131 11.71 5.23 12.32
N LEU A 132 12.75 4.40 12.37
CA LEU A 132 13.46 3.93 11.18
C LEU A 132 12.56 3.06 10.30
N GLY A 133 11.75 2.19 10.89
CA GLY A 133 10.76 1.39 10.16
C GLY A 133 9.73 2.24 9.42
N HIS A 134 9.19 3.26 10.10
CA HIS A 134 8.24 4.21 9.50
C HIS A 134 8.88 5.14 8.46
N ALA A 135 10.10 5.61 8.70
CA ALA A 135 10.78 6.52 7.78
C ALA A 135 11.20 5.85 6.46
N TRP A 136 11.66 4.59 6.51
CA TRP A 136 12.39 4.00 5.39
C TRP A 136 11.80 2.69 4.84
N LEU A 137 10.88 2.05 5.55
CA LEU A 137 10.37 0.74 5.16
C LEU A 137 8.85 0.73 4.99
N TRP A 138 8.08 0.76 6.09
CA TRP A 138 6.64 0.47 6.05
C TRP A 138 5.83 1.55 5.34
N ASP A 139 6.04 2.80 5.69
CA ASP A 139 5.26 3.91 5.16
C ASP A 139 5.67 4.32 3.74
N PRO A 140 6.96 4.31 3.33
CA PRO A 140 7.34 4.41 1.93
C PRO A 140 6.77 3.29 1.05
N LEU A 141 6.62 2.07 1.58
CA LEU A 141 5.93 0.99 0.86
C LEU A 141 4.43 1.29 0.70
N PHE A 142 3.76 1.88 1.70
CA PHE A 142 2.37 2.33 1.53
C PHE A 142 2.25 3.43 0.48
N LEU A 143 3.18 4.39 0.43
CA LEU A 143 3.23 5.41 -0.62
C LEU A 143 3.39 4.80 -2.01
N LEU A 144 4.28 3.84 -2.15
CA LEU A 144 4.50 3.13 -3.41
C LEU A 144 3.26 2.33 -3.82
N TRP A 145 2.64 1.62 -2.89
CA TRP A 145 1.41 0.87 -3.11
C TRP A 145 0.27 1.77 -3.57
N GLY A 146 -0.02 2.85 -2.82
CA GLY A 146 -1.06 3.82 -3.17
C GLY A 146 -0.79 4.53 -4.49
N GLY A 147 0.44 5.00 -4.72
CA GLY A 147 0.83 5.73 -5.91
C GLY A 147 0.76 4.91 -7.21
N THR A 148 0.93 3.60 -7.12
CA THR A 148 0.83 2.69 -8.27
C THR A 148 -0.56 2.08 -8.44
N GLY A 149 -1.28 1.82 -7.34
CA GLY A 149 -2.61 1.22 -7.35
C GLY A 149 -3.73 2.16 -7.83
N GLY A 150 -3.56 3.47 -7.68
CA GLY A 150 -4.53 4.49 -8.09
C GLY A 150 -4.59 4.80 -9.58
N ARG A 151 -3.94 4.04 -10.46
CA ARG A 151 -3.97 4.23 -11.93
C ARG A 151 -4.88 3.23 -12.64
N PRO A 152 -6.22 3.30 -12.49
CA PRO A 152 -7.11 2.56 -13.37
C PRO A 152 -6.94 3.13 -14.77
N GLY A 153 -6.60 2.29 -15.74
CA GLY A 153 -6.39 2.68 -17.10
C GLY A 153 -7.55 3.54 -17.64
N ALA A 154 -7.23 4.68 -18.23
CA ALA A 154 -8.14 5.71 -18.72
C ALA A 154 -8.98 5.27 -19.94
N ARG A 155 -9.51 4.03 -19.92
CA ARG A 155 -10.38 3.53 -20.99
C ARG A 155 -11.69 2.98 -20.43
N ALA A 156 -12.67 3.86 -20.32
CA ALA A 156 -14.09 3.59 -20.57
C ALA A 156 -14.87 4.90 -20.49
N GLN A 157 -14.53 5.85 -21.35
CA GLN A 157 -15.44 6.95 -21.69
C GLN A 157 -15.51 7.02 -23.20
N ARG A 158 -16.41 6.24 -23.77
CA ARG A 158 -17.18 6.53 -25.01
C ARG A 158 -17.93 5.23 -25.37
N GLY A 159 -19.08 5.11 -24.88
CA GLY A 159 -20.17 4.31 -25.35
C GLY A 159 -21.42 4.97 -24.86
#